data_fe5a79948c7f7abe3852f45a32aef9ea
#
_entry.id   fe5a79948c7f7abe3852f45a32aef9ea
#
_cell.length_a   1.000
_cell.length_b   1.000
_cell.length_c   1.000
_cell.angle_alpha   90.00
_cell.angle_beta   90.00
_cell.angle_gamma   90.00
#
_symmetry.space_group_name_H-M   'P 1'
#
loop_
_entity.id
_entity.type
_entity.pdbx_description
1 polymer ?
#
loop_
_entity_poly.entity_id
_entity_poly.type
_entity_poly.pdbx_seq_one_letter_code
_entity_poly.pdbx_strand_id
1 'polypeptide(L)'
;MIRRHCKRNPIHARWQFIPKRVFVAWLFACALWGSGQSVYSQILPSPSSTAKAAVGLIVAQGRLQPTKGVLKLSVPPGDRIEKILVEPGAQVALEDPLAVLESARLKKLELELAQLKLSEAIALHRASLREAQLAIDTANLKFRSAEQMQKQAQANLELVSKQSKILQSLDDQIQRLEAIRANPRLQGAIGAVELEAKRNQKINAQSEYDRSYIGAEQAAQTAADLLAQAALVVQTALQAKADLESNPGYRTLEKQIELLEIQLELSTLKAPSPGTILQVSAIAGERALNLPILEMADLSEMSCVAEVHESDVGLVRIGQNAEMRSASLPRTLRGKVSRIDRVVGAPQIRSPNPLARSDFRSIAVWIQVAPEDAATAAQRVQLQVEVSITP
;
A
#
# COMPACT_ATOMS: atom_id res chain seq x y z
N MET A 1 -14.20 34.37 -30.34
CA MET A 1 -15.33 35.32 -30.15
C MET A 1 -16.41 34.65 -29.34
N ILE A 2 -16.84 35.28 -28.33
CA ILE A 2 -18.02 35.27 -27.46
C ILE A 2 -17.62 34.96 -26.00
N ARG A 3 -17.40 36.06 -25.28
CA ARG A 3 -17.42 36.20 -23.83
C ARG A 3 -18.86 36.16 -23.30
N ARG A 4 -19.12 35.46 -22.20
CA ARG A 4 -20.22 35.78 -21.26
C ARG A 4 -19.76 35.49 -19.84
N HIS A 5 -19.51 36.50 -19.16
CA HIS A 5 -19.97 37.08 -17.89
C HIS A 5 -20.75 36.10 -16.98
N CYS A 6 -20.19 35.79 -15.81
CA CYS A 6 -20.93 35.31 -14.67
C CYS A 6 -20.77 36.28 -13.51
N LYS A 7 -21.92 36.80 -13.08
CA LYS A 7 -22.09 37.81 -12.00
C LYS A 7 -21.88 37.17 -10.63
N ARG A 8 -21.04 37.77 -9.82
CA ARG A 8 -20.97 37.58 -8.37
C ARG A 8 -22.12 38.32 -7.71
N ASN A 9 -22.83 37.68 -6.77
CA ASN A 9 -23.65 38.30 -5.77
C ASN A 9 -23.11 38.01 -4.37
N PRO A 10 -22.84 39.03 -3.53
CA PRO A 10 -22.54 38.84 -2.14
C PRO A 10 -23.79 39.06 -1.28
N ILE A 11 -24.14 38.12 -0.43
CA ILE A 11 -25.17 38.26 0.57
C ILE A 11 -24.50 38.78 1.86
N HIS A 12 -24.78 40.03 2.18
CA HIS A 12 -24.46 40.69 3.47
C HIS A 12 -25.41 40.15 4.56
N ALA A 13 -24.87 39.58 5.61
CA ALA A 13 -25.59 39.35 6.85
C ALA A 13 -25.45 40.56 7.74
N ARG A 14 -26.57 41.19 8.04
CA ARG A 14 -26.76 42.35 8.90
C ARG A 14 -26.79 41.92 10.37
N TRP A 15 -25.84 42.40 11.15
CA TRP A 15 -25.93 42.43 12.61
C TRP A 15 -26.79 43.61 13.07
N GLN A 16 -27.88 43.33 13.81
CA GLN A 16 -28.65 44.37 14.50
C GLN A 16 -28.26 44.40 15.98
N PHE A 17 -27.72 45.54 16.38
CA PHE A 17 -27.53 46.00 17.74
C PHE A 17 -28.88 46.22 18.42
N ILE A 18 -29.00 45.83 19.71
CA ILE A 18 -30.02 46.32 20.64
C ILE A 18 -29.32 46.91 21.87
N PRO A 19 -29.76 48.12 22.31
CA PRO A 19 -29.01 48.93 23.25
C PRO A 19 -29.36 48.67 24.72
N LYS A 20 -28.37 49.02 25.56
CA LYS A 20 -28.51 49.18 27.01
C LYS A 20 -29.39 50.38 27.36
N ARG A 21 -30.17 50.26 28.43
CA ARG A 21 -30.53 51.24 29.48
C ARG A 21 -31.90 50.88 30.05
N VAL A 22 -31.97 50.77 31.41
CA VAL A 22 -32.50 51.70 32.44
C VAL A 22 -32.47 50.96 33.77
N PHE A 23 -31.66 51.21 34.71
CA PHE A 23 -31.70 52.08 35.91
C PHE A 23 -33.06 52.29 36.56
N VAL A 24 -33.16 51.96 37.86
CA VAL A 24 -33.71 52.71 39.02
C VAL A 24 -33.99 51.73 40.15
N ALA A 25 -33.22 51.69 41.14
CA ALA A 25 -33.24 52.11 42.52
C ALA A 25 -34.62 52.07 43.23
N TRP A 26 -34.68 51.32 44.26
CA TRP A 26 -35.50 51.61 45.43
C TRP A 26 -34.76 51.25 46.73
N LEU A 27 -34.47 52.24 47.49
CA LEU A 27 -33.99 52.29 48.88
C LEU A 27 -35.16 52.51 49.82
N PHE A 28 -34.90 52.29 51.15
CA PHE A 28 -35.67 52.64 52.34
C PHE A 28 -36.82 51.65 52.75
N ALA A 29 -36.96 51.25 53.91
CA ALA A 29 -36.48 51.52 55.29
C ALA A 29 -37.33 50.61 56.18
N CYS A 30 -36.91 50.18 57.26
CA CYS A 30 -37.26 50.59 58.58
C CYS A 30 -36.75 49.68 59.66
N ALA A 31 -36.16 50.28 60.55
CA ALA A 31 -35.62 49.86 61.81
C ALA A 31 -36.67 49.54 62.86
N LEU A 32 -36.18 48.92 63.91
CA LEU A 32 -36.62 48.99 65.34
C LEU A 32 -37.67 47.97 65.82
N TRP A 33 -37.22 47.27 66.74
CA TRP A 33 -37.64 46.93 68.15
C TRP A 33 -37.38 45.45 68.34
N GLY A 34 -36.69 44.90 69.30
CA GLY A 34 -36.37 45.32 70.63
C GLY A 34 -36.40 44.13 71.58
N SER A 35 -35.53 44.10 72.54
CA SER A 35 -35.52 43.26 73.76
C SER A 35 -35.35 41.75 73.56
N GLY A 36 -34.19 41.07 73.82
CA GLY A 36 -33.65 40.89 75.12
C GLY A 36 -34.21 39.61 75.82
N GLN A 37 -33.51 38.52 75.65
CA GLN A 37 -33.42 37.54 76.76
C GLN A 37 -32.15 36.66 76.57
N SER A 38 -31.29 36.83 77.56
CA SER A 38 -30.13 36.05 77.87
C SER A 38 -30.53 34.68 78.37
N VAL A 39 -30.21 33.57 77.69
CA VAL A 39 -30.30 32.24 78.23
C VAL A 39 -28.89 31.68 78.27
N TYR A 40 -28.39 31.55 79.48
CA TYR A 40 -27.19 30.76 79.81
C TYR A 40 -27.42 29.32 79.38
N SER A 41 -26.69 28.86 78.40
CA SER A 41 -26.66 27.45 78.06
C SER A 41 -25.34 26.87 78.54
N GLN A 42 -25.45 25.97 79.45
CA GLN A 42 -24.36 25.25 80.09
C GLN A 42 -23.57 24.46 79.06
N ILE A 43 -22.25 24.66 79.07
CA ILE A 43 -21.30 23.85 78.32
C ILE A 43 -21.17 22.49 79.01
N LEU A 44 -21.77 21.46 78.45
CA LEU A 44 -21.45 20.07 78.77
C LEU A 44 -20.22 19.65 77.95
N PRO A 45 -19.20 19.02 78.55
CA PRO A 45 -18.08 18.53 77.77
C PRO A 45 -18.56 17.33 76.95
N SER A 46 -18.42 17.46 75.63
CA SER A 46 -18.62 16.36 74.70
C SER A 46 -17.62 15.23 75.02
N PRO A 47 -18.05 13.98 75.08
CA PRO A 47 -17.11 12.88 75.18
C PRO A 47 -16.31 12.83 73.88
N SER A 48 -14.97 12.93 74.01
CA SER A 48 -14.03 12.64 72.95
C SER A 48 -14.20 11.16 72.56
N SER A 49 -15.09 10.94 71.59
CA SER A 49 -15.16 9.67 70.88
C SER A 49 -13.91 9.62 69.96
N THR A 50 -12.90 8.90 70.45
CA THR A 50 -11.88 8.31 69.58
C THR A 50 -12.62 7.37 68.62
N ALA A 51 -13.23 7.90 67.64
CA ALA A 51 -13.72 7.13 66.45
C ALA A 51 -12.46 6.58 65.79
N LYS A 52 -12.15 5.31 66.14
CA LYS A 52 -11.33 4.45 65.32
C LYS A 52 -11.86 4.62 63.89
N ALA A 53 -11.08 5.25 63.04
CA ALA A 53 -11.45 5.47 61.63
C ALA A 53 -11.85 4.12 61.07
N ALA A 54 -13.16 3.91 60.91
CA ALA A 54 -13.68 2.80 60.15
C ALA A 54 -13.08 3.01 58.76
N VAL A 55 -12.25 2.08 58.29
CA VAL A 55 -11.70 2.04 56.95
C VAL A 55 -12.90 2.07 56.03
N GLY A 56 -13.22 3.26 55.54
CA GLY A 56 -14.48 3.52 54.86
C GLY A 56 -14.50 2.76 53.55
N LEU A 57 -15.44 1.85 53.39
CA LEU A 57 -15.71 1.18 52.13
C LEU A 57 -16.01 2.26 51.05
N ILE A 58 -15.23 2.28 49.97
CA ILE A 58 -15.46 3.18 48.87
C ILE A 58 -16.54 2.58 47.97
N VAL A 59 -17.69 3.25 47.88
CA VAL A 59 -18.82 2.82 47.05
C VAL A 59 -18.91 3.70 45.79
N ALA A 60 -18.97 3.06 44.65
CA ALA A 60 -19.05 3.75 43.33
C ALA A 60 -20.03 3.03 42.41
N GLN A 61 -20.54 3.77 41.44
CA GLN A 61 -21.26 3.16 40.33
C GLN A 61 -20.27 2.68 39.28
N GLY A 62 -20.47 1.45 38.77
CA GLY A 62 -19.62 0.86 37.77
C GLY A 62 -20.43 0.27 36.62
N ARG A 63 -19.73 -0.06 35.54
CA ARG A 63 -20.30 -0.73 34.37
C ARG A 63 -19.42 -1.89 33.96
N LEU A 64 -20.02 -3.07 33.80
CA LEU A 64 -19.32 -4.24 33.29
C LEU A 64 -19.06 -4.09 31.79
N GLN A 65 -17.82 -4.30 31.35
CA GLN A 65 -17.44 -4.28 29.95
C GLN A 65 -16.28 -5.23 29.67
N PRO A 66 -16.12 -5.68 28.40
CA PRO A 66 -14.95 -6.44 28.02
C PRO A 66 -13.67 -5.62 28.24
N THR A 67 -12.60 -6.25 28.68
CA THR A 67 -11.32 -5.58 29.00
C THR A 67 -10.75 -4.83 27.80
N LYS A 68 -10.92 -5.39 26.57
CA LYS A 68 -10.48 -4.79 25.30
C LYS A 68 -11.51 -3.82 24.70
N GLY A 69 -12.67 -3.65 25.37
CA GLY A 69 -13.76 -2.83 24.88
C GLY A 69 -14.65 -3.54 23.86
N VAL A 70 -15.62 -2.80 23.31
CA VAL A 70 -16.54 -3.26 22.26
C VAL A 70 -16.09 -2.69 20.93
N LEU A 71 -15.85 -3.57 19.96
CA LEU A 71 -15.52 -3.19 18.58
C LEU A 71 -16.82 -2.92 17.82
N LYS A 72 -16.90 -1.73 17.23
CA LYS A 72 -18.01 -1.30 16.41
C LYS A 72 -17.61 -1.40 14.96
N LEU A 73 -18.21 -2.35 14.23
CA LEU A 73 -17.89 -2.63 12.85
C LEU A 73 -18.84 -1.92 11.93
N SER A 74 -18.30 -1.14 11.01
CA SER A 74 -19.04 -0.42 9.97
C SER A 74 -18.51 -0.80 8.59
N VAL A 75 -19.31 -0.59 7.58
CA VAL A 75 -18.95 -0.78 6.18
C VAL A 75 -19.01 0.56 5.44
N PRO A 76 -18.41 0.67 4.24
CA PRO A 76 -18.44 1.90 3.47
C PRO A 76 -19.87 2.42 3.29
N PRO A 77 -20.13 3.71 3.50
CA PRO A 77 -21.45 4.30 3.39
C PRO A 77 -21.96 4.27 1.95
N GLY A 78 -23.25 4.04 1.78
CA GLY A 78 -23.91 4.04 0.48
C GLY A 78 -24.02 2.67 -0.20
N ASP A 79 -23.21 1.70 0.20
CA ASP A 79 -23.35 0.32 -0.26
C ASP A 79 -24.54 -0.37 0.40
N ARG A 80 -25.08 -1.43 -0.21
CA ARG A 80 -26.18 -2.19 0.32
C ARG A 80 -25.67 -3.51 0.90
N ILE A 81 -26.21 -3.89 2.06
CA ILE A 81 -25.91 -5.16 2.70
C ILE A 81 -26.68 -6.27 1.98
N GLU A 82 -25.97 -7.16 1.30
CA GLU A 82 -26.60 -8.29 0.61
C GLU A 82 -27.06 -9.35 1.63
N LYS A 83 -26.15 -9.74 2.52
CA LYS A 83 -26.38 -10.76 3.54
C LYS A 83 -25.61 -10.47 4.81
N ILE A 84 -26.19 -10.83 5.93
CA ILE A 84 -25.51 -10.92 7.23
C ILE A 84 -25.36 -12.41 7.53
N LEU A 85 -24.14 -12.83 7.86
CA LEU A 85 -23.77 -14.24 7.99
C LEU A 85 -23.73 -14.71 9.45
N VAL A 86 -23.89 -13.78 10.39
CA VAL A 86 -23.76 -14.04 11.83
C VAL A 86 -24.97 -13.55 12.58
N GLU A 87 -25.22 -14.17 13.74
CA GLU A 87 -26.32 -13.83 14.65
C GLU A 87 -25.75 -13.29 15.98
N PRO A 88 -26.53 -12.52 16.75
CA PRO A 88 -26.14 -12.12 18.09
C PRO A 88 -25.85 -13.35 18.97
N GLY A 89 -24.72 -13.35 19.68
CA GLY A 89 -24.23 -14.45 20.50
C GLY A 89 -23.31 -15.43 19.76
N ALA A 90 -23.16 -15.34 18.43
CA ALA A 90 -22.24 -16.19 17.68
C ALA A 90 -20.79 -15.89 18.06
N GLN A 91 -19.98 -16.95 18.21
CA GLN A 91 -18.54 -16.84 18.34
C GLN A 91 -17.89 -16.85 16.97
N VAL A 92 -16.97 -15.94 16.74
CA VAL A 92 -16.29 -15.75 15.46
C VAL A 92 -14.77 -15.78 15.67
N ALA A 93 -14.08 -16.38 14.71
CA ALA A 93 -12.61 -16.37 14.64
C ALA A 93 -12.11 -15.13 13.87
N LEU A 94 -10.81 -14.94 13.87
CA LEU A 94 -10.15 -13.93 13.04
C LEU A 94 -10.46 -14.22 11.57
N GLU A 95 -10.75 -13.18 10.77
CA GLU A 95 -11.06 -13.24 9.33
C GLU A 95 -12.38 -13.95 8.96
N ASP A 96 -13.17 -14.39 9.93
CA ASP A 96 -14.50 -14.94 9.62
C ASP A 96 -15.39 -13.90 8.93
N PRO A 97 -16.10 -14.27 7.85
CA PRO A 97 -16.99 -13.37 7.14
C PRO A 97 -18.25 -13.08 7.97
N LEU A 98 -18.52 -11.81 8.22
CA LEU A 98 -19.65 -11.34 9.03
C LEU A 98 -20.81 -10.83 8.19
N ALA A 99 -20.52 -10.10 7.13
CA ALA A 99 -21.52 -9.57 6.21
C ALA A 99 -20.94 -9.43 4.79
N VAL A 100 -21.79 -9.58 3.78
CA VAL A 100 -21.46 -9.42 2.36
C VAL A 100 -22.23 -8.22 1.82
N LEU A 101 -21.55 -7.36 1.08
CA LEU A 101 -22.10 -6.19 0.42
C LEU A 101 -22.54 -6.52 -1.02
N GLU A 102 -23.53 -5.81 -1.53
CA GLU A 102 -24.02 -5.97 -2.91
C GLU A 102 -22.94 -5.68 -3.95
N SER A 103 -22.04 -4.75 -3.64
CA SER A 103 -20.88 -4.42 -4.49
C SER A 103 -19.93 -5.60 -4.72
N ALA A 104 -19.89 -6.59 -3.84
CA ALA A 104 -19.02 -7.76 -3.97
C ALA A 104 -19.23 -8.50 -5.30
N ARG A 105 -20.51 -8.64 -5.73
CA ARG A 105 -20.84 -9.30 -7.00
C ARG A 105 -20.28 -8.52 -8.21
N LEU A 106 -20.44 -7.20 -8.20
CA LEU A 106 -19.93 -6.35 -9.27
C LEU A 106 -18.39 -6.39 -9.31
N LYS A 107 -17.76 -6.27 -8.14
CA LYS A 107 -16.28 -6.33 -8.02
C LYS A 107 -15.70 -7.66 -8.47
N LYS A 108 -16.40 -8.75 -8.20
CA LYS A 108 -16.01 -10.07 -8.69
C LYS A 108 -16.03 -10.14 -10.22
N LEU A 109 -17.08 -9.62 -10.87
CA LEU A 109 -17.15 -9.59 -12.34
C LEU A 109 -16.10 -8.65 -12.95
N GLU A 110 -15.82 -7.51 -12.33
CA GLU A 110 -14.75 -6.60 -12.73
C GLU A 110 -13.38 -7.30 -12.65
N LEU A 111 -13.14 -8.07 -11.60
CA LEU A 111 -11.91 -8.85 -11.40
C LEU A 111 -11.78 -9.93 -12.49
N GLU A 112 -12.83 -10.71 -12.74
CA GLU A 112 -12.85 -11.74 -13.79
C GLU A 112 -12.55 -11.13 -15.17
N LEU A 113 -13.15 -9.98 -15.49
CA LEU A 113 -12.88 -9.25 -16.73
C LEU A 113 -11.42 -8.77 -16.82
N ALA A 114 -10.87 -8.25 -15.73
CA ALA A 114 -9.47 -7.81 -15.69
C ALA A 114 -8.49 -8.98 -15.87
N GLN A 115 -8.80 -10.14 -15.28
CA GLN A 115 -8.00 -11.37 -15.44
C GLN A 115 -8.03 -11.89 -16.89
N LEU A 116 -9.19 -11.82 -17.57
CA LEU A 116 -9.29 -12.15 -19.00
C LEU A 116 -8.43 -11.22 -19.84
N LYS A 117 -8.53 -9.89 -19.62
CA LYS A 117 -7.69 -8.92 -20.32
C LYS A 117 -6.20 -9.15 -20.08
N LEU A 118 -5.80 -9.50 -18.87
CA LEU A 118 -4.41 -9.86 -18.55
C LEU A 118 -3.96 -11.09 -19.34
N SER A 119 -4.79 -12.14 -19.40
CA SER A 119 -4.46 -13.35 -20.15
C SER A 119 -4.29 -13.08 -21.64
N GLU A 120 -5.13 -12.24 -22.24
CA GLU A 120 -5.01 -11.80 -23.64
C GLU A 120 -3.73 -10.97 -23.85
N ALA A 121 -3.44 -10.02 -22.96
CA ALA A 121 -2.23 -9.20 -23.04
C ALA A 121 -0.94 -10.04 -22.94
N ILE A 122 -0.93 -11.03 -22.05
CA ILE A 122 0.18 -12.01 -21.94
C ILE A 122 0.32 -12.84 -23.23
N ALA A 123 -0.78 -13.28 -23.82
CA ALA A 123 -0.76 -14.03 -25.09
C ALA A 123 -0.20 -13.19 -26.23
N LEU A 124 -0.61 -11.93 -26.35
CA LEU A 124 -0.09 -10.98 -27.33
C LEU A 124 1.41 -10.70 -27.10
N HIS A 125 1.83 -10.48 -25.87
CA HIS A 125 3.24 -10.26 -25.56
C HIS A 125 4.11 -11.48 -25.90
N ARG A 126 3.63 -12.71 -25.63
CA ARG A 126 4.31 -13.94 -26.06
C ARG A 126 4.39 -14.06 -27.58
N ALA A 127 3.38 -13.60 -28.30
CA ALA A 127 3.41 -13.56 -29.77
C ALA A 127 4.47 -12.58 -30.28
N SER A 128 4.53 -11.38 -29.73
CA SER A 128 5.55 -10.37 -30.06
C SER A 128 6.98 -10.84 -29.77
N LEU A 129 7.19 -11.54 -28.65
CA LEU A 129 8.50 -12.14 -28.33
C LEU A 129 8.90 -13.22 -29.34
N ARG A 130 7.95 -14.05 -29.81
CA ARG A 130 8.23 -15.06 -30.84
C ARG A 130 8.57 -14.40 -32.18
N GLU A 131 7.87 -13.33 -32.54
CA GLU A 131 8.16 -12.56 -33.75
C GLU A 131 9.56 -11.90 -33.68
N ALA A 132 9.90 -11.31 -32.53
CA ALA A 132 11.25 -10.75 -32.31
C ALA A 132 12.33 -11.86 -32.40
N GLN A 133 12.06 -13.06 -31.89
CA GLN A 133 12.99 -14.19 -32.04
C GLN A 133 13.18 -14.59 -33.50
N LEU A 134 12.11 -14.70 -34.27
CA LEU A 134 12.18 -14.97 -35.70
C LEU A 134 12.96 -13.90 -36.47
N ALA A 135 12.79 -12.63 -36.07
CA ALA A 135 13.57 -11.53 -36.66
C ALA A 135 15.07 -11.69 -36.37
N ILE A 136 15.46 -12.10 -35.17
CA ILE A 136 16.87 -12.41 -34.82
C ILE A 136 17.40 -13.57 -35.65
N ASP A 137 16.63 -14.65 -35.78
CA ASP A 137 17.06 -15.84 -36.54
C ASP A 137 17.26 -15.49 -38.02
N THR A 138 16.37 -14.70 -38.60
CA THR A 138 16.50 -14.22 -39.99
C THR A 138 17.68 -13.28 -40.17
N ALA A 139 17.93 -12.38 -39.20
CA ALA A 139 19.09 -11.49 -39.20
C ALA A 139 20.41 -12.28 -39.10
N ASN A 140 20.46 -13.30 -38.26
CA ASN A 140 21.62 -14.18 -38.12
C ASN A 140 21.90 -14.99 -39.42
N LEU A 141 20.88 -15.44 -40.13
CA LEU A 141 21.07 -16.09 -41.45
C LEU A 141 21.70 -15.12 -42.47
N LYS A 142 21.22 -13.88 -42.54
CA LYS A 142 21.79 -12.84 -43.39
C LYS A 142 23.23 -12.51 -43.00
N PHE A 143 23.52 -12.43 -41.70
CA PHE A 143 24.87 -12.19 -41.21
C PHE A 143 25.83 -13.30 -41.64
N ARG A 144 25.45 -14.58 -41.45
CA ARG A 144 26.27 -15.73 -41.90
C ARG A 144 26.49 -15.71 -43.39
N SER A 145 25.49 -15.39 -44.21
CA SER A 145 25.67 -15.30 -45.65
C SER A 145 26.63 -14.19 -46.06
N ALA A 146 26.54 -13.01 -45.41
CA ALA A 146 27.47 -11.90 -45.63
C ALA A 146 28.89 -12.26 -45.20
N GLU A 147 29.06 -12.97 -44.05
CA GLU A 147 30.34 -13.47 -43.58
C GLU A 147 30.99 -14.43 -44.60
N GLN A 148 30.21 -15.32 -45.19
CA GLN A 148 30.69 -16.24 -46.24
C GLN A 148 31.13 -15.47 -47.50
N MET A 149 30.34 -14.47 -47.93
CA MET A 149 30.68 -13.60 -49.05
C MET A 149 31.99 -12.83 -48.79
N GLN A 150 32.14 -12.30 -47.59
CA GLN A 150 33.40 -11.60 -47.21
C GLN A 150 34.61 -12.55 -47.25
N LYS A 151 34.51 -13.77 -46.70
CA LYS A 151 35.59 -14.76 -46.76
C LYS A 151 35.95 -15.12 -48.18
N GLN A 152 34.97 -15.29 -49.07
CA GLN A 152 35.18 -15.59 -50.48
C GLN A 152 35.89 -14.43 -51.21
N ALA A 153 35.38 -13.16 -50.97
CA ALA A 153 35.97 -12.01 -51.57
C ALA A 153 37.40 -11.75 -51.10
N GLN A 154 37.68 -11.95 -49.82
CA GLN A 154 39.05 -11.87 -49.28
C GLN A 154 39.98 -12.94 -49.86
N ALA A 155 39.51 -14.18 -49.96
CA ALA A 155 40.31 -15.27 -50.56
C ALA A 155 40.60 -15.00 -52.05
N ASN A 156 39.65 -14.41 -52.79
CA ASN A 156 39.83 -14.01 -54.17
C ASN A 156 40.88 -12.89 -54.29
N LEU A 157 40.80 -11.84 -53.41
CA LEU A 157 41.78 -10.74 -53.39
C LEU A 157 43.18 -11.25 -53.07
N GLU A 158 43.32 -12.20 -52.15
CA GLU A 158 44.58 -12.84 -51.83
C GLU A 158 45.15 -13.64 -53.04
N LEU A 159 44.30 -14.38 -53.74
CA LEU A 159 44.67 -15.13 -54.93
C LEU A 159 45.14 -14.20 -56.08
N VAL A 160 44.41 -13.09 -56.29
CA VAL A 160 44.82 -12.08 -57.28
C VAL A 160 46.12 -11.39 -56.86
N SER A 161 46.29 -11.07 -55.58
CA SER A 161 47.53 -10.46 -55.07
C SER A 161 48.79 -11.32 -55.31
N LYS A 162 48.64 -12.68 -55.30
CA LYS A 162 49.72 -13.61 -55.57
C LYS A 162 50.18 -13.58 -57.04
N GLN A 163 49.32 -13.08 -57.94
CA GLN A 163 49.71 -12.91 -59.37
C GLN A 163 50.78 -11.79 -59.54
N SER A 164 50.89 -10.86 -58.58
CA SER A 164 51.98 -9.84 -58.59
C SER A 164 53.38 -10.49 -58.62
N LYS A 165 53.57 -11.69 -58.03
CA LYS A 165 54.83 -12.44 -58.12
C LYS A 165 55.20 -12.84 -59.53
N ILE A 166 54.18 -13.14 -60.37
CA ILE A 166 54.40 -13.45 -61.77
C ILE A 166 54.93 -12.22 -62.53
N LEU A 167 54.35 -11.04 -62.23
CA LEU A 167 54.80 -9.78 -62.78
C LEU A 167 56.25 -9.47 -62.36
N GLN A 168 56.59 -9.71 -61.10
CA GLN A 168 58.01 -9.55 -60.65
C GLN A 168 58.95 -10.48 -61.38
N SER A 169 58.56 -11.75 -61.59
CA SER A 169 59.39 -12.72 -62.31
C SER A 169 59.59 -12.30 -63.79
N LEU A 170 58.58 -11.72 -64.41
CA LEU A 170 58.68 -11.15 -65.78
C LEU A 170 59.59 -9.93 -65.80
N ASP A 171 59.54 -9.12 -64.76
CA ASP A 171 60.43 -7.96 -64.61
C ASP A 171 61.88 -8.38 -64.47
N ASP A 172 62.18 -9.31 -63.61
CA ASP A 172 63.48 -9.92 -63.42
C ASP A 172 64.06 -10.50 -64.76
N GLN A 173 63.18 -11.17 -65.52
CA GLN A 173 63.55 -11.69 -66.84
C GLN A 173 63.92 -10.59 -67.81
N ILE A 174 63.12 -9.52 -67.89
CA ILE A 174 63.36 -8.35 -68.73
C ILE A 174 64.69 -7.69 -68.32
N GLN A 175 64.89 -7.46 -67.06
CA GLN A 175 66.19 -6.86 -66.53
C GLN A 175 67.39 -7.71 -66.93
N ARG A 176 67.28 -9.02 -66.80
CA ARG A 176 68.36 -9.94 -67.24
C ARG A 176 68.65 -9.81 -68.73
N LEU A 177 67.57 -9.79 -69.58
CA LEU A 177 67.73 -9.63 -71.02
C LEU A 177 68.30 -8.25 -71.37
N GLU A 178 67.95 -7.20 -70.68
CA GLU A 178 68.49 -5.87 -70.88
C GLU A 178 69.95 -5.83 -70.48
N ALA A 179 70.35 -6.47 -69.39
CA ALA A 179 71.78 -6.55 -68.94
C ALA A 179 72.62 -7.32 -69.93
N ILE A 180 72.12 -8.40 -70.51
CA ILE A 180 72.82 -9.12 -71.59
C ILE A 180 73.00 -8.26 -72.85
N ARG A 181 71.96 -7.55 -73.25
CA ARG A 181 71.96 -6.63 -74.41
C ARG A 181 72.97 -5.47 -74.22
N ALA A 182 73.10 -4.96 -72.98
CA ALA A 182 74.03 -3.87 -72.67
C ALA A 182 75.53 -4.35 -72.68
N ASN A 183 75.78 -5.63 -72.67
CA ASN A 183 77.16 -6.17 -72.72
C ASN A 183 77.69 -6.20 -74.13
N PRO A 184 78.77 -5.43 -74.47
CA PRO A 184 79.34 -5.34 -75.83
C PRO A 184 79.78 -6.67 -76.43
N ARG A 185 80.08 -7.66 -75.60
CA ARG A 185 80.54 -9.00 -76.04
C ARG A 185 79.39 -9.93 -76.42
N LEU A 186 78.14 -9.57 -76.04
CA LEU A 186 76.93 -10.42 -76.28
C LEU A 186 75.90 -9.69 -77.14
N GLN A 187 76.23 -8.57 -77.78
CA GLN A 187 75.38 -7.68 -78.57
C GLN A 187 74.82 -8.35 -79.83
N GLY A 188 74.58 -9.50 -79.97
CA GLY A 188 73.86 -10.19 -81.07
C GLY A 188 73.14 -11.43 -80.61
N ALA A 189 73.32 -11.76 -79.31
CA ALA A 189 72.73 -13.00 -78.76
C ALA A 189 71.21 -12.92 -78.47
N ILE A 190 70.66 -11.66 -78.37
CA ILE A 190 69.18 -11.48 -78.10
C ILE A 190 68.60 -10.58 -79.20
N GLY A 191 67.63 -11.04 -79.90
CA GLY A 191 66.89 -10.23 -80.90
C GLY A 191 66.12 -9.11 -80.25
N ALA A 192 66.19 -7.89 -80.88
CA ALA A 192 65.39 -6.74 -80.36
C ALA A 192 63.87 -7.09 -80.25
N VAL A 193 63.41 -7.99 -81.11
CA VAL A 193 62.02 -8.47 -81.13
C VAL A 193 61.64 -9.29 -79.88
N GLU A 194 62.58 -10.08 -79.34
CA GLU A 194 62.32 -10.90 -78.16
C GLU A 194 62.14 -10.07 -76.87
N LEU A 195 62.99 -9.02 -76.69
CA LEU A 195 62.89 -8.09 -75.58
C LEU A 195 61.57 -7.29 -75.65
N GLU A 196 61.19 -6.81 -76.84
CA GLU A 196 59.87 -6.13 -77.03
C GLU A 196 58.73 -7.02 -76.80
N ALA A 197 58.78 -8.28 -77.25
CA ALA A 197 57.73 -9.28 -76.99
C ALA A 197 57.56 -9.49 -75.46
N LYS A 198 58.65 -9.60 -74.71
CA LYS A 198 58.58 -9.72 -73.22
C LYS A 198 58.04 -8.44 -72.55
N ARG A 199 58.39 -7.27 -73.03
CA ARG A 199 57.86 -6.01 -72.51
C ARG A 199 56.35 -5.89 -72.78
N ASN A 200 55.90 -6.23 -74.01
CA ASN A 200 54.48 -6.25 -74.32
C ASN A 200 53.74 -7.30 -73.49
N GLN A 201 54.32 -8.47 -73.27
CA GLN A 201 53.78 -9.50 -72.36
C GLN A 201 53.59 -8.93 -70.96
N LYS A 202 54.59 -8.20 -70.41
CA LYS A 202 54.49 -7.56 -69.05
C LYS A 202 53.38 -6.51 -69.03
N ILE A 203 53.30 -5.63 -70.03
CA ILE A 203 52.26 -4.59 -70.11
C ILE A 203 50.86 -5.21 -70.12
N ASN A 204 50.64 -6.25 -70.90
CA ASN A 204 49.36 -6.94 -70.98
C ASN A 204 49.06 -7.61 -69.60
N ALA A 205 50.01 -8.33 -69.07
CA ALA A 205 49.83 -8.99 -67.75
C ALA A 205 49.60 -7.98 -66.60
N GLN A 206 50.31 -6.85 -66.65
CA GLN A 206 50.06 -5.74 -65.70
C GLN A 206 48.65 -5.18 -65.81
N SER A 207 48.18 -4.93 -67.04
CA SER A 207 46.86 -4.41 -67.27
C SER A 207 45.75 -5.38 -66.84
N GLU A 208 45.93 -6.72 -67.00
CA GLU A 208 45.02 -7.74 -66.47
C GLU A 208 45.07 -7.84 -64.96
N TYR A 209 46.26 -7.77 -64.39
CA TYR A 209 46.42 -7.75 -62.93
C TYR A 209 45.73 -6.57 -62.30
N ASP A 210 45.97 -5.33 -62.79
CA ASP A 210 45.39 -4.11 -62.29
C ASP A 210 43.88 -4.13 -62.33
N ARG A 211 43.28 -4.64 -63.44
CA ARG A 211 41.82 -4.79 -63.56
C ARG A 211 41.27 -5.81 -62.58
N SER A 212 41.93 -6.96 -62.48
CA SER A 212 41.46 -8.04 -61.58
C SER A 212 41.65 -7.67 -60.13
N TYR A 213 42.71 -6.93 -59.77
CA TYR A 213 42.96 -6.46 -58.43
C TYR A 213 41.95 -5.41 -57.97
N ILE A 214 41.70 -4.39 -58.84
CA ILE A 214 40.68 -3.36 -58.54
C ILE A 214 39.29 -4.03 -58.36
N GLY A 215 38.96 -4.95 -59.23
CA GLY A 215 37.67 -5.66 -59.13
C GLY A 215 37.56 -6.51 -57.86
N ALA A 216 38.64 -7.20 -57.48
CA ALA A 216 38.67 -8.01 -56.24
C ALA A 216 38.65 -7.14 -54.97
N GLU A 217 39.36 -6.02 -54.99
CA GLU A 217 39.37 -5.02 -53.91
C GLU A 217 38.00 -4.42 -53.69
N GLN A 218 37.32 -3.98 -54.77
CA GLN A 218 35.95 -3.48 -54.72
C GLN A 218 34.97 -4.54 -54.19
N ALA A 219 35.12 -5.78 -54.63
CA ALA A 219 34.28 -6.89 -54.13
C ALA A 219 34.50 -7.15 -52.64
N ALA A 220 35.78 -7.13 -52.18
CA ALA A 220 36.10 -7.28 -50.77
C ALA A 220 35.54 -6.14 -49.88
N GLN A 221 35.65 -4.91 -50.41
CA GLN A 221 35.08 -3.75 -49.68
C GLN A 221 33.53 -3.83 -49.61
N THR A 222 32.90 -4.15 -50.72
CA THR A 222 31.41 -4.31 -50.74
C THR A 222 30.95 -5.44 -49.83
N ALA A 223 31.66 -6.55 -49.76
CA ALA A 223 31.35 -7.67 -48.88
C ALA A 223 31.58 -7.28 -47.39
N ALA A 224 32.58 -6.47 -47.10
CA ALA A 224 32.79 -5.96 -45.74
C ALA A 224 31.68 -5.01 -45.31
N ASP A 225 31.22 -4.14 -46.19
CA ASP A 225 30.09 -3.23 -45.91
C ASP A 225 28.79 -3.98 -45.70
N LEU A 226 28.50 -5.01 -46.51
CA LEU A 226 27.35 -5.90 -46.33
C LEU A 226 27.39 -6.63 -44.99
N LEU A 227 28.57 -7.11 -44.55
CA LEU A 227 28.71 -7.75 -43.24
C LEU A 227 28.47 -6.76 -42.09
N ALA A 228 29.02 -5.54 -42.19
CA ALA A 228 28.77 -4.49 -41.21
C ALA A 228 27.29 -4.13 -41.08
N GLN A 229 26.58 -4.02 -42.21
CA GLN A 229 25.14 -3.79 -42.24
C GLN A 229 24.38 -4.97 -41.62
N ALA A 230 24.73 -6.19 -41.93
CA ALA A 230 24.09 -7.37 -41.38
C ALA A 230 24.30 -7.48 -39.86
N ALA A 231 25.51 -7.13 -39.35
CA ALA A 231 25.81 -7.08 -37.95
C ALA A 231 24.91 -6.06 -37.21
N LEU A 232 24.71 -4.87 -37.79
CA LEU A 232 23.84 -3.85 -37.23
C LEU A 232 22.39 -4.33 -37.13
N VAL A 233 21.90 -5.03 -38.16
CA VAL A 233 20.55 -5.61 -38.14
C VAL A 233 20.38 -6.64 -37.05
N VAL A 234 21.38 -7.48 -36.80
CA VAL A 234 21.36 -8.44 -35.66
C VAL A 234 21.30 -7.70 -34.34
N GLN A 235 22.12 -6.68 -34.17
CA GLN A 235 22.15 -5.89 -32.94
C GLN A 235 20.81 -5.19 -32.67
N THR A 236 20.21 -4.57 -33.68
CA THR A 236 18.90 -3.90 -33.54
C THR A 236 17.78 -4.90 -33.22
N ALA A 237 17.81 -6.10 -33.80
CA ALA A 237 16.82 -7.14 -33.52
C ALA A 237 16.98 -7.67 -32.07
N LEU A 238 18.20 -7.85 -31.59
CA LEU A 238 18.48 -8.23 -30.18
C LEU A 238 17.99 -7.17 -29.20
N GLN A 239 18.23 -5.90 -29.53
CA GLN A 239 17.77 -4.79 -28.69
C GLN A 239 16.24 -4.72 -28.63
N ALA A 240 15.57 -4.83 -29.75
CA ALA A 240 14.11 -4.84 -29.80
C ALA A 240 13.50 -5.98 -28.95
N LYS A 241 14.12 -7.16 -28.95
CA LYS A 241 13.69 -8.26 -28.08
C LYS A 241 13.93 -7.94 -26.59
N ALA A 242 15.09 -7.40 -26.25
CA ALA A 242 15.43 -7.02 -24.88
C ALA A 242 14.48 -5.93 -24.33
N ASP A 243 14.09 -4.98 -25.17
CA ASP A 243 13.13 -3.93 -24.82
C ASP A 243 11.75 -4.52 -24.51
N LEU A 244 11.28 -5.48 -25.31
CA LEU A 244 10.05 -6.21 -25.04
C LEU A 244 10.12 -7.01 -23.74
N GLU A 245 11.21 -7.71 -23.47
CA GLU A 245 11.40 -8.48 -22.23
C GLU A 245 11.46 -7.60 -20.98
N SER A 246 12.10 -6.42 -21.06
CA SER A 246 12.25 -5.51 -19.93
C SER A 246 10.97 -4.76 -19.59
N ASN A 247 10.11 -4.50 -20.55
CA ASN A 247 8.89 -3.71 -20.38
C ASN A 247 7.66 -4.41 -20.96
N PRO A 248 7.18 -5.47 -20.30
CA PRO A 248 5.94 -6.13 -20.69
C PRO A 248 4.76 -5.18 -20.44
N GLY A 249 4.02 -4.83 -21.47
CA GLY A 249 2.92 -3.84 -21.43
C GLY A 249 1.73 -4.23 -20.52
N TYR A 250 1.72 -5.44 -19.95
CA TYR A 250 0.65 -5.95 -19.09
C TYR A 250 0.86 -5.69 -17.58
N ARG A 251 1.99 -5.10 -17.14
CA ARG A 251 2.24 -4.81 -15.70
C ARG A 251 1.18 -3.90 -15.07
N THR A 252 0.62 -2.97 -15.83
CA THR A 252 -0.46 -2.11 -15.36
C THR A 252 -1.74 -2.90 -15.07
N LEU A 253 -2.04 -3.93 -15.87
CA LEU A 253 -3.17 -4.82 -15.67
C LEU A 253 -2.99 -5.70 -14.43
N GLU A 254 -1.78 -6.17 -14.14
CA GLU A 254 -1.46 -6.88 -12.89
C GLU A 254 -1.76 -6.03 -11.68
N LYS A 255 -1.34 -4.75 -11.69
CA LYS A 255 -1.65 -3.82 -10.59
C LYS A 255 -3.13 -3.45 -10.51
N GLN A 256 -3.83 -3.42 -11.61
CA GLN A 256 -5.28 -3.23 -11.62
C GLN A 256 -6.01 -4.42 -10.99
N ILE A 257 -5.56 -5.65 -11.25
CA ILE A 257 -6.11 -6.87 -10.63
C ILE A 257 -5.89 -6.83 -9.12
N GLU A 258 -4.68 -6.55 -8.65
CA GLU A 258 -4.36 -6.41 -7.22
C GLU A 258 -5.28 -5.39 -6.53
N LEU A 259 -5.53 -4.25 -7.18
CA LEU A 259 -6.48 -3.25 -6.67
C LEU A 259 -7.91 -3.80 -6.57
N LEU A 260 -8.36 -4.53 -7.60
CA LEU A 260 -9.70 -5.11 -7.63
C LEU A 260 -9.86 -6.24 -6.60
N GLU A 261 -8.82 -7.02 -6.35
CA GLU A 261 -8.80 -8.04 -5.29
C GLU A 261 -8.98 -7.41 -3.90
N ILE A 262 -8.23 -6.34 -3.61
CA ILE A 262 -8.41 -5.57 -2.36
C ILE A 262 -9.82 -5.00 -2.27
N GLN A 263 -10.36 -4.43 -3.36
CA GLN A 263 -11.71 -3.90 -3.36
C GLN A 263 -12.78 -4.98 -3.15
N LEU A 264 -12.58 -6.16 -3.71
CA LEU A 264 -13.45 -7.31 -3.49
C LEU A 264 -13.38 -7.79 -2.03
N GLU A 265 -12.19 -7.85 -1.46
CA GLU A 265 -12.01 -8.19 -0.06
C GLU A 265 -12.73 -7.20 0.87
N LEU A 266 -12.62 -5.90 0.61
CA LEU A 266 -13.31 -4.84 1.35
C LEU A 266 -14.84 -4.88 1.17
N SER A 267 -15.35 -5.58 0.17
CA SER A 267 -16.79 -5.79 -0.04
C SER A 267 -17.36 -6.90 0.85
N THR A 268 -16.53 -7.54 1.67
CA THR A 268 -16.95 -8.50 2.69
C THR A 268 -16.43 -8.02 4.03
N LEU A 269 -17.32 -7.76 4.96
CA LEU A 269 -16.92 -7.41 6.33
C LEU A 269 -16.46 -8.67 7.03
N LYS A 270 -15.21 -8.67 7.50
CA LYS A 270 -14.58 -9.77 8.24
C LYS A 270 -14.34 -9.40 9.70
N ALA A 271 -14.22 -10.40 10.56
CA ALA A 271 -13.88 -10.21 11.96
C ALA A 271 -12.40 -9.80 12.13
N PRO A 272 -12.11 -8.62 12.71
CA PRO A 272 -10.71 -8.16 12.89
C PRO A 272 -9.98 -8.86 14.04
N SER A 273 -10.70 -9.60 14.87
CA SER A 273 -10.15 -10.40 15.99
C SER A 273 -11.17 -11.48 16.37
N PRO A 274 -10.72 -12.54 17.05
CA PRO A 274 -11.66 -13.50 17.62
C PRO A 274 -12.53 -12.84 18.70
N GLY A 275 -13.80 -13.24 18.78
CA GLY A 275 -14.74 -12.69 19.76
C GLY A 275 -16.15 -13.19 19.61
N THR A 276 -17.07 -12.53 20.28
CA THR A 276 -18.52 -12.83 20.26
C THR A 276 -19.27 -11.63 19.68
N ILE A 277 -20.22 -11.87 18.80
CA ILE A 277 -21.12 -10.85 18.26
C ILE A 277 -22.11 -10.46 19.37
N LEU A 278 -22.09 -9.19 19.75
CA LEU A 278 -22.97 -8.66 20.79
C LEU A 278 -24.30 -8.20 20.22
N GLN A 279 -24.25 -7.51 19.11
CA GLN A 279 -25.43 -6.92 18.46
C GLN A 279 -25.24 -6.86 16.95
N VAL A 280 -26.34 -7.09 16.24
CA VAL A 280 -26.51 -6.86 14.82
C VAL A 280 -27.54 -5.75 14.67
N SER A 281 -27.11 -4.59 14.17
CA SER A 281 -27.93 -3.38 14.07
C SER A 281 -28.52 -3.15 12.68
N ALA A 282 -28.03 -3.87 11.67
CA ALA A 282 -28.44 -3.73 10.28
C ALA A 282 -29.26 -4.94 9.80
N ILE A 283 -29.98 -4.75 8.72
CA ILE A 283 -30.82 -5.79 8.09
C ILE A 283 -30.37 -6.00 6.64
N ALA A 284 -30.43 -7.23 6.15
CA ALA A 284 -30.17 -7.53 4.74
C ALA A 284 -31.10 -6.72 3.81
N GLY A 285 -30.55 -6.13 2.76
CA GLY A 285 -31.21 -5.19 1.85
C GLY A 285 -31.12 -3.71 2.26
N GLU A 286 -30.70 -3.41 3.47
CA GLU A 286 -30.53 -2.05 3.96
C GLU A 286 -29.28 -1.39 3.34
N ARG A 287 -29.34 -0.06 3.13
CA ARG A 287 -28.14 0.72 2.77
C ARG A 287 -27.33 1.05 4.01
N ALA A 288 -26.04 0.80 3.93
CA ALA A 288 -25.12 1.18 4.96
C ALA A 288 -25.03 2.70 5.10
N LEU A 289 -25.21 3.16 6.32
CA LEU A 289 -25.01 4.54 6.74
C LEU A 289 -23.65 4.62 7.49
N ASN A 290 -23.30 5.82 7.98
CA ASN A 290 -22.13 6.00 8.84
C ASN A 290 -22.34 5.45 10.28
N LEU A 291 -23.12 4.41 10.42
CA LEU A 291 -23.41 3.76 11.69
C LEU A 291 -22.81 2.35 11.70
N PRO A 292 -22.41 1.85 12.88
CA PRO A 292 -21.94 0.49 13.01
C PRO A 292 -23.09 -0.49 12.72
N ILE A 293 -22.83 -1.48 11.89
CA ILE A 293 -23.79 -2.52 11.54
C ILE A 293 -23.71 -3.73 12.48
N LEU A 294 -22.54 -3.93 13.11
CA LEU A 294 -22.26 -5.01 14.03
C LEU A 294 -21.45 -4.49 15.22
N GLU A 295 -21.70 -5.04 16.40
CA GLU A 295 -20.86 -4.86 17.57
C GLU A 295 -20.36 -6.22 18.04
N MET A 296 -19.05 -6.34 18.27
CA MET A 296 -18.43 -7.56 18.77
C MET A 296 -17.43 -7.26 19.88
N ALA A 297 -17.13 -8.26 20.71
CA ALA A 297 -16.13 -8.13 21.74
C ALA A 297 -15.49 -9.48 22.11
N ASP A 298 -14.30 -9.41 22.64
CA ASP A 298 -13.65 -10.54 23.32
C ASP A 298 -14.18 -10.60 24.75
N LEU A 299 -14.97 -11.63 25.04
CA LEU A 299 -15.61 -11.84 26.34
C LEU A 299 -14.79 -12.74 27.28
N SER A 300 -13.59 -13.15 26.87
CA SER A 300 -12.70 -13.99 27.70
C SER A 300 -12.24 -13.28 28.97
N GLU A 301 -12.07 -11.97 28.89
CA GLU A 301 -11.67 -11.12 30.00
C GLU A 301 -12.66 -9.96 30.18
N MET A 302 -13.20 -9.86 31.36
CA MET A 302 -14.16 -8.82 31.73
C MET A 302 -13.57 -7.87 32.77
N SER A 303 -13.93 -6.59 32.62
CA SER A 303 -13.58 -5.53 33.54
C SER A 303 -14.82 -4.75 33.97
N CYS A 304 -14.77 -4.15 35.13
CA CYS A 304 -15.73 -3.16 35.57
C CYS A 304 -15.07 -1.79 35.62
N VAL A 305 -15.67 -0.81 34.97
CA VAL A 305 -15.23 0.57 35.09
C VAL A 305 -16.12 1.26 36.13
N ALA A 306 -15.53 1.55 37.29
CA ALA A 306 -16.19 2.23 38.40
C ALA A 306 -15.87 3.73 38.37
N GLU A 307 -16.87 4.57 38.52
CA GLU A 307 -16.74 6.03 38.58
C GLU A 307 -16.65 6.46 40.03
N VAL A 308 -15.41 6.57 40.53
CA VAL A 308 -15.13 6.95 41.90
C VAL A 308 -15.07 8.48 42.00
N HIS A 309 -15.69 9.03 43.03
CA HIS A 309 -15.67 10.46 43.32
C HIS A 309 -14.24 11.00 43.52
N GLU A 310 -13.97 12.23 43.07
CA GLU A 310 -12.62 12.81 43.15
C GLU A 310 -12.08 12.88 44.60
N SER A 311 -12.93 13.05 45.62
CA SER A 311 -12.51 13.02 47.02
C SER A 311 -12.00 11.68 47.49
N ASP A 312 -12.50 10.59 46.95
CA ASP A 312 -12.28 9.23 47.44
C ASP A 312 -11.20 8.49 46.65
N VAL A 313 -10.90 8.95 45.42
CA VAL A 313 -9.89 8.31 44.57
C VAL A 313 -8.50 8.31 45.21
N GLY A 314 -8.20 9.27 46.09
CA GLY A 314 -6.96 9.31 46.86
C GLY A 314 -6.74 8.08 47.77
N LEU A 315 -7.81 7.38 48.11
CA LEU A 315 -7.79 6.17 48.94
C LEU A 315 -7.70 4.87 48.11
N VAL A 316 -7.94 4.95 46.78
CA VAL A 316 -7.88 3.81 45.87
C VAL A 316 -6.44 3.50 45.49
N ARG A 317 -6.08 2.22 45.54
CA ARG A 317 -4.77 1.69 45.13
C ARG A 317 -4.94 0.52 44.17
N ILE A 318 -4.03 0.39 43.24
CA ILE A 318 -3.97 -0.79 42.33
C ILE A 318 -3.73 -2.03 43.16
N GLY A 319 -4.46 -3.11 42.88
CA GLY A 319 -4.40 -4.38 43.60
C GLY A 319 -5.43 -4.54 44.71
N GLN A 320 -6.15 -3.48 45.10
CA GLN A 320 -7.24 -3.59 46.08
C GLN A 320 -8.35 -4.50 45.58
N ASN A 321 -8.99 -5.22 46.52
CA ASN A 321 -10.14 -6.04 46.20
C ASN A 321 -11.40 -5.20 46.05
N ALA A 322 -12.23 -5.59 45.09
CA ALA A 322 -13.49 -4.96 44.84
C ALA A 322 -14.60 -6.00 44.66
N GLU A 323 -15.78 -5.65 45.13
CA GLU A 323 -16.99 -6.43 44.96
C GLU A 323 -17.99 -5.63 44.09
N MET A 324 -18.62 -6.33 43.15
CA MET A 324 -19.58 -5.75 42.23
C MET A 324 -20.94 -6.42 42.41
N ARG A 325 -21.97 -5.63 42.70
CA ARG A 325 -23.33 -6.10 42.99
C ARG A 325 -24.35 -5.45 42.05
N SER A 326 -25.34 -6.22 41.63
CA SER A 326 -26.49 -5.73 40.92
C SER A 326 -27.68 -6.71 41.15
N ALA A 327 -28.88 -6.21 41.14
CA ALA A 327 -30.08 -7.04 41.22
C ALA A 327 -30.22 -8.03 40.04
N SER A 328 -29.56 -7.70 38.91
CA SER A 328 -29.56 -8.54 37.70
C SER A 328 -28.48 -9.63 37.71
N LEU A 329 -27.60 -9.65 38.72
CA LEU A 329 -26.56 -10.65 38.85
C LEU A 329 -26.99 -11.74 39.80
N PRO A 330 -26.71 -13.02 39.51
CA PRO A 330 -27.08 -14.14 40.37
C PRO A 330 -26.26 -14.19 41.68
N ARG A 331 -25.06 -13.57 41.63
CA ARG A 331 -24.16 -13.48 42.79
C ARG A 331 -23.31 -12.21 42.70
N THR A 332 -22.70 -11.84 43.81
CA THR A 332 -21.68 -10.78 43.84
C THR A 332 -20.45 -11.24 43.08
N LEU A 333 -19.97 -10.40 42.13
CA LEU A 333 -18.75 -10.64 41.38
C LEU A 333 -17.56 -10.05 42.18
N ARG A 334 -16.41 -10.69 42.06
CA ARG A 334 -15.18 -10.25 42.71
C ARG A 334 -14.19 -9.77 41.64
N GLY A 335 -13.32 -8.84 42.04
CA GLY A 335 -12.29 -8.34 41.16
C GLY A 335 -11.20 -7.60 41.94
N LYS A 336 -10.23 -7.11 41.17
CA LYS A 336 -9.14 -6.30 41.71
C LYS A 336 -8.95 -5.04 40.89
N VAL A 337 -8.63 -3.95 41.56
CA VAL A 337 -8.29 -2.68 40.88
C VAL A 337 -7.03 -2.91 40.03
N SER A 338 -7.17 -2.77 38.75
CA SER A 338 -6.09 -2.96 37.76
C SER A 338 -5.48 -1.64 37.27
N ARG A 339 -6.31 -0.60 37.15
CA ARG A 339 -5.88 0.71 36.65
C ARG A 339 -6.75 1.82 37.21
N ILE A 340 -6.15 2.98 37.42
CA ILE A 340 -6.83 4.22 37.79
C ILE A 340 -6.53 5.23 36.68
N ASP A 341 -7.56 5.77 36.03
CA ASP A 341 -7.39 6.77 34.98
C ASP A 341 -6.89 8.10 35.58
N ARG A 342 -6.25 8.91 34.76
CA ARG A 342 -5.66 10.19 35.19
C ARG A 342 -6.55 11.40 34.86
N VAL A 343 -7.68 11.16 34.19
CA VAL A 343 -8.58 12.21 33.75
C VAL A 343 -9.75 12.28 34.70
N VAL A 344 -9.96 13.48 35.24
CA VAL A 344 -11.15 13.80 36.04
C VAL A 344 -12.19 14.36 35.09
N GLY A 345 -13.38 13.79 35.09
CA GLY A 345 -14.44 14.19 34.17
C GLY A 345 -15.83 14.15 34.81
N ALA A 346 -16.83 14.51 34.04
CA ALA A 346 -18.20 14.29 34.41
C ALA A 346 -18.54 12.80 34.35
N PRO A 347 -19.39 12.26 35.26
CA PRO A 347 -19.76 10.86 35.26
C PRO A 347 -20.50 10.50 33.97
N GLN A 348 -20.10 9.39 33.34
CA GLN A 348 -20.76 8.85 32.16
C GLN A 348 -21.93 7.92 32.52
N ILE A 349 -21.90 7.37 33.74
CA ILE A 349 -22.95 6.49 34.27
C ILE A 349 -23.98 7.37 34.96
N ARG A 350 -25.20 7.41 34.37
CA ARG A 350 -26.30 8.16 34.99
C ARG A 350 -26.83 7.42 36.21
N SER A 351 -26.97 8.15 37.34
CA SER A 351 -27.65 7.60 38.50
C SER A 351 -29.13 7.26 38.16
N PRO A 352 -29.65 6.11 38.63
CA PRO A 352 -31.06 5.80 38.48
C PRO A 352 -31.97 6.75 39.26
N ASN A 353 -31.45 7.54 40.19
CA ASN A 353 -32.19 8.56 40.92
C ASN A 353 -32.20 9.90 40.17
N PRO A 354 -33.33 10.38 39.63
CA PRO A 354 -33.41 11.61 38.89
C PRO A 354 -33.16 12.87 39.74
N LEU A 355 -33.18 12.77 41.08
CA LEU A 355 -32.84 13.85 42.00
C LEU A 355 -31.39 13.90 42.42
N ALA A 356 -30.58 12.94 42.00
CA ALA A 356 -29.14 12.95 42.26
C ALA A 356 -28.51 14.07 41.41
N ARG A 357 -27.81 15.01 42.07
CA ARG A 357 -27.05 16.06 41.38
C ARG A 357 -25.94 15.39 40.54
N SER A 358 -25.93 15.70 39.27
CA SER A 358 -24.89 15.17 38.34
C SER A 358 -23.63 16.06 38.28
N ASP A 359 -23.47 16.98 39.22
CA ASP A 359 -22.37 17.95 39.24
C ASP A 359 -21.11 17.46 39.96
N PHE A 360 -21.02 16.19 40.26
CA PHE A 360 -19.81 15.66 40.84
C PHE A 360 -18.80 15.25 39.75
N ARG A 361 -17.52 15.37 40.08
CA ARG A 361 -16.43 14.93 39.25
C ARG A 361 -16.02 13.52 39.65
N SER A 362 -15.77 12.68 38.70
CA SER A 362 -15.38 11.29 38.89
C SER A 362 -14.10 10.94 38.14
N ILE A 363 -13.44 9.92 38.63
CA ILE A 363 -12.29 9.30 38.00
C ILE A 363 -12.67 7.83 37.73
N ALA A 364 -12.39 7.35 36.51
CA ALA A 364 -12.61 5.97 36.16
C ALA A 364 -11.55 5.06 36.77
N VAL A 365 -12.03 4.10 37.55
CA VAL A 365 -11.21 3.04 38.16
C VAL A 365 -11.57 1.71 37.48
N TRP A 366 -10.58 1.08 36.89
CA TRP A 366 -10.74 -0.20 36.21
C TRP A 366 -10.51 -1.33 37.18
N ILE A 367 -11.43 -2.24 37.23
CA ILE A 367 -11.43 -3.40 38.10
C ILE A 367 -11.49 -4.63 37.20
N GLN A 368 -10.46 -5.46 37.24
CA GLN A 368 -10.45 -6.72 36.52
C GLN A 368 -11.33 -7.72 37.27
N VAL A 369 -12.31 -8.28 36.62
CA VAL A 369 -13.17 -9.31 37.18
C VAL A 369 -12.37 -10.59 37.33
N ALA A 370 -12.57 -11.29 38.45
CA ALA A 370 -11.91 -12.57 38.72
C ALA A 370 -12.26 -13.60 37.62
N PRO A 371 -11.32 -14.44 37.18
CA PRO A 371 -11.56 -15.42 36.12
C PRO A 371 -12.76 -16.33 36.35
N GLU A 372 -13.02 -16.70 37.61
CA GLU A 372 -14.17 -17.50 38.05
C GLU A 372 -15.53 -16.83 37.88
N ASP A 373 -15.54 -15.48 37.81
CA ASP A 373 -16.73 -14.65 37.64
C ASP A 373 -16.83 -14.08 36.23
N ALA A 374 -15.80 -14.21 35.41
CA ALA A 374 -15.75 -13.64 34.08
C ALA A 374 -16.89 -14.14 33.18
N ALA A 375 -17.20 -15.44 33.23
CA ALA A 375 -18.31 -16.02 32.44
C ALA A 375 -19.68 -15.46 32.86
N THR A 376 -19.88 -15.15 34.15
CA THR A 376 -21.10 -14.52 34.66
C THR A 376 -21.19 -13.06 34.22
N ALA A 377 -20.07 -12.33 34.26
CA ALA A 377 -19.99 -10.94 33.81
C ALA A 377 -20.22 -10.82 32.30
N ALA A 378 -19.72 -11.78 31.51
CA ALA A 378 -19.82 -11.84 30.05
C ALA A 378 -21.29 -11.92 29.55
N GLN A 379 -22.19 -12.51 30.36
CA GLN A 379 -23.61 -12.59 30.03
C GLN A 379 -24.35 -11.25 30.06
N ARG A 380 -23.75 -10.22 30.67
CA ARG A 380 -24.38 -8.93 30.93
C ARG A 380 -23.43 -7.76 30.59
N VAL A 381 -23.00 -7.70 29.38
CA VAL A 381 -22.16 -6.57 28.89
C VAL A 381 -22.92 -5.25 29.06
N GLN A 382 -22.23 -4.20 29.51
CA GLN A 382 -22.79 -2.87 29.80
C GLN A 382 -23.75 -2.80 31.01
N LEU A 383 -23.84 -3.87 31.81
CA LEU A 383 -24.65 -3.86 33.03
C LEU A 383 -24.06 -2.85 34.04
N GLN A 384 -24.96 -2.02 34.59
CA GLN A 384 -24.61 -1.15 35.72
C GLN A 384 -24.59 -1.97 37.02
N VAL A 385 -23.53 -1.74 37.80
CA VAL A 385 -23.27 -2.43 39.07
C VAL A 385 -22.85 -1.42 40.13
N GLU A 386 -23.20 -1.70 41.37
CA GLU A 386 -22.63 -1.03 42.53
C GLU A 386 -21.31 -1.70 42.85
N VAL A 387 -20.25 -0.91 42.99
CA VAL A 387 -18.90 -1.35 43.25
C VAL A 387 -18.49 -0.93 44.63
N SER A 388 -18.01 -1.86 45.42
CA SER A 388 -17.46 -1.63 46.75
C SER A 388 -15.98 -1.99 46.77
N ILE A 389 -15.11 -0.98 46.91
CA ILE A 389 -13.65 -1.18 46.98
C ILE A 389 -13.23 -1.16 48.45
N THR A 390 -12.50 -2.21 48.84
CA THR A 390 -11.95 -2.30 50.19
C THR A 390 -10.57 -1.64 50.19
N PRO A 391 -10.36 -0.61 51.04
CA PRO A 391 -9.12 0.12 51.14
C PRO A 391 -7.93 -0.71 51.53
#